data_74a5e6c41d18a3926ea2b28472c302ed
#
_entry.id   74a5e6c41d18a3926ea2b28472c302ed
#
_cell.length_a   1.000
_cell.length_b   1.000
_cell.length_c   1.000
_cell.angle_alpha   90.00
_cell.angle_beta   90.00
_cell.angle_gamma   90.00
#
_symmetry.space_group_name_H-M   'P 1'
#
loop_
_entity.id
_entity.type
_entity.pdbx_description
1 polymer ?
#
loop_
_entity_poly.entity_id
_entity_poly.type
_entity_poly.pdbx_seq_one_letter_code
_entity_poly.pdbx_strand_id
1 'polypeptide(L)'
;MRDPAAFYNRADLWDLAKTANQQSGSAAFVSPTYVVAALPGSDTAEFMLITTFTPANKNNLIGVMYARCDGQHLGELVFEQLSKQNIIYGPIQIDARINQDQNISKDLSLWNQQGSQVLRGQTLVLPIANSFLYVEPIYIQAAQASMPQLKKVALAMGNRMAYADTYEQALAQLVSEVGGNAPEANAPAEPANTAAAPSPAQVSPQPSVQAIQTLQQIRDHLTRYRELSAQGKWAEAGKELDEIQKLVQK
;
A
#
# COMPACT_ATOMS: atom_id res chain seq x y z
N MET A 1 11.77 10.47 26.53
CA MET A 1 10.41 10.29 27.06
C MET A 1 9.87 11.65 27.44
N ARG A 2 8.80 12.12 26.77
CA ARG A 2 8.30 13.50 26.95
C ARG A 2 7.09 13.60 27.90
N ASP A 3 6.38 12.49 28.09
CA ASP A 3 5.19 12.41 28.95
C ASP A 3 5.23 11.12 29.80
N PRO A 4 5.42 11.23 31.12
CA PRO A 4 5.42 10.06 31.99
C PRO A 4 4.08 9.33 32.04
N ALA A 5 2.95 10.02 31.93
CA ALA A 5 1.63 9.39 31.95
C ALA A 5 1.42 8.49 30.72
N ALA A 6 1.85 8.94 29.53
CA ALA A 6 1.82 8.15 28.31
C ALA A 6 2.66 6.86 28.44
N PHE A 7 3.81 6.95 29.10
CA PHE A 7 4.66 5.79 29.37
C PHE A 7 3.99 4.78 30.31
N TYR A 8 3.49 5.22 31.45
CA TYR A 8 2.84 4.33 32.41
C TYR A 8 1.57 3.69 31.86
N ASN A 9 0.83 4.42 31.03
CA ASN A 9 -0.38 3.92 30.36
C ASN A 9 -0.07 3.09 29.09
N ARG A 10 1.20 2.89 28.74
CA ARG A 10 1.64 2.22 27.50
C ARG A 10 1.06 2.86 26.23
N ALA A 11 0.71 4.13 26.26
CA ALA A 11 0.13 4.85 25.12
C ALA A 11 1.15 5.10 24.00
N ASP A 12 2.45 5.07 24.34
CA ASP A 12 3.58 5.22 23.39
C ASP A 12 4.16 3.88 22.94
N LEU A 13 3.53 2.77 23.30
CA LEU A 13 4.00 1.46 22.86
C LEU A 13 3.63 1.25 21.39
N TRP A 14 4.63 0.93 20.59
CA TRP A 14 4.47 0.58 19.18
C TRP A 14 4.62 -0.92 18.97
N ASP A 15 3.97 -1.39 17.93
CA ASP A 15 4.01 -2.78 17.49
C ASP A 15 4.27 -2.82 15.99
N LEU A 16 4.75 -3.94 15.48
CA LEU A 16 4.81 -4.15 14.04
C LEU A 16 3.38 -4.15 13.47
N ALA A 17 3.23 -3.56 12.30
CA ALA A 17 1.95 -3.60 11.61
C ALA A 17 1.51 -5.03 11.35
N LYS A 18 0.19 -5.25 11.32
CA LYS A 18 -0.41 -6.57 11.11
C LYS A 18 -1.13 -6.62 9.77
N THR A 19 -1.21 -7.81 9.21
CA THR A 19 -2.01 -8.17 8.05
C THR A 19 -2.92 -9.34 8.39
N ALA A 20 -3.97 -9.56 7.63
CA ALA A 20 -4.84 -10.72 7.80
C ALA A 20 -4.10 -11.98 7.32
N ASN A 21 -3.85 -12.93 8.22
CA ASN A 21 -3.35 -14.23 7.82
C ASN A 21 -4.52 -15.09 7.33
N GLN A 22 -4.57 -15.35 6.04
CA GLN A 22 -5.69 -16.03 5.40
C GLN A 22 -5.75 -17.53 5.68
N GLN A 23 -4.64 -18.13 6.06
CA GLN A 23 -4.59 -19.56 6.36
C GLN A 23 -5.06 -19.87 7.79
N SER A 24 -4.86 -18.95 8.73
CA SER A 24 -5.22 -19.17 10.14
C SER A 24 -6.38 -18.32 10.64
N GLY A 25 -6.87 -17.36 9.84
CA GLY A 25 -7.91 -16.40 10.27
C GLY A 25 -7.46 -15.43 11.37
N SER A 26 -6.19 -15.51 11.80
CA SER A 26 -5.58 -14.64 12.81
C SER A 26 -4.75 -13.55 12.14
N ALA A 27 -4.57 -12.42 12.83
CA ALA A 27 -3.64 -11.39 12.37
C ALA A 27 -2.19 -11.85 12.53
N ALA A 28 -1.39 -11.68 11.48
CA ALA A 28 0.06 -11.93 11.50
C ALA A 28 0.82 -10.61 11.37
N PHE A 29 2.05 -10.55 11.87
CA PHE A 29 2.91 -9.41 11.62
C PHE A 29 3.30 -9.33 10.16
N VAL A 30 3.31 -8.11 9.62
CA VAL A 30 3.82 -7.85 8.26
C VAL A 30 5.31 -8.11 8.24
N SER A 31 5.76 -8.98 7.33
CA SER A 31 7.19 -9.20 7.12
C SER A 31 7.83 -7.98 6.46
N PRO A 32 9.06 -7.60 6.86
CA PRO A 32 9.80 -6.57 6.15
C PRO A 32 9.92 -6.89 4.67
N THR A 33 9.80 -5.88 3.80
CA THR A 33 9.77 -6.06 2.34
C THR A 33 10.86 -5.24 1.68
N TYR A 34 11.59 -5.85 0.75
CA TYR A 34 12.56 -5.14 -0.08
C TYR A 34 11.86 -4.33 -1.16
N VAL A 35 12.27 -3.08 -1.29
CA VAL A 35 11.75 -2.15 -2.30
C VAL A 35 12.88 -1.29 -2.86
N VAL A 36 12.65 -0.72 -4.03
CA VAL A 36 13.45 0.38 -4.56
C VAL A 36 12.57 1.62 -4.50
N ALA A 37 12.92 2.56 -3.63
CA ALA A 37 12.17 3.79 -3.42
C ALA A 37 13.10 4.91 -2.95
N ALA A 38 12.66 6.16 -3.07
CA ALA A 38 13.35 7.28 -2.46
C ALA A 38 12.90 7.46 -1.01
N LEU A 39 13.83 7.76 -0.12
CA LEU A 39 13.51 8.20 1.24
C LEU A 39 12.80 9.56 1.20
N PRO A 40 11.89 9.84 2.15
CA PRO A 40 11.32 11.17 2.29
C PRO A 40 12.38 12.26 2.37
N GLY A 41 12.34 13.23 1.45
CA GLY A 41 13.33 14.31 1.35
C GLY A 41 14.64 13.93 0.64
N SER A 42 14.74 12.74 0.04
CA SER A 42 15.84 12.33 -0.83
C SER A 42 15.41 12.35 -2.30
N ASP A 43 16.33 12.69 -3.18
CA ASP A 43 16.11 12.70 -4.64
C ASP A 43 16.67 11.43 -5.31
N THR A 44 17.16 10.46 -4.55
CA THR A 44 17.76 9.24 -5.07
C THR A 44 16.99 8.01 -4.61
N ALA A 45 16.57 7.16 -5.56
CA ALA A 45 16.00 5.86 -5.24
C ALA A 45 17.12 4.90 -4.79
N GLU A 46 16.85 4.16 -3.73
CA GLU A 46 17.77 3.23 -3.12
C GLU A 46 17.09 1.88 -2.92
N PHE A 47 17.88 0.82 -2.93
CA PHE A 47 17.40 -0.48 -2.50
C PHE A 47 17.35 -0.52 -0.97
N MET A 48 16.17 -0.77 -0.43
CA MET A 48 15.95 -0.74 1.01
C MET A 48 14.98 -1.81 1.47
N LEU A 49 15.04 -2.14 2.74
CA LEU A 49 14.09 -2.99 3.44
C LEU A 49 13.15 -2.10 4.25
N ILE A 50 11.84 -2.22 4.01
CA ILE A 50 10.82 -1.41 4.69
C ILE A 50 10.05 -2.28 5.70
N THR A 51 9.81 -1.73 6.88
CA THR A 51 8.85 -2.25 7.85
C THR A 51 7.98 -1.14 8.43
N THR A 52 6.74 -1.46 8.75
CA THR A 52 5.73 -0.50 9.20
C THR A 52 5.32 -0.77 10.63
N PHE A 53 4.98 0.31 11.36
CA PHE A 53 4.61 0.26 12.77
C PHE A 53 3.24 0.86 13.01
N THR A 54 2.53 0.28 13.98
CA THR A 54 1.26 0.78 14.50
C THR A 54 1.38 1.07 15.99
N PRO A 55 0.56 1.96 16.57
CA PRO A 55 0.46 2.03 18.03
C PRO A 55 -0.08 0.70 18.57
N ALA A 56 0.32 0.32 19.76
CA ALA A 56 -0.21 -0.87 20.41
C ALA A 56 -1.76 -0.82 20.47
N ASN A 57 -2.40 -1.91 20.10
CA ASN A 57 -3.87 -2.05 20.03
C ASN A 57 -4.58 -1.13 19.02
N LYS A 58 -3.86 -0.57 18.04
CA LYS A 58 -4.44 0.19 16.94
C LYS A 58 -3.90 -0.35 15.62
N ASN A 59 -4.62 -0.09 14.52
CA ASN A 59 -4.29 -0.63 13.21
C ASN A 59 -3.79 0.43 12.21
N ASN A 60 -3.89 1.71 12.53
CA ASN A 60 -3.36 2.78 11.70
C ASN A 60 -1.84 2.91 11.84
N LEU A 61 -1.15 3.27 10.77
CA LEU A 61 0.30 3.45 10.79
C LEU A 61 0.71 4.67 11.63
N ILE A 62 1.82 4.53 12.35
CA ILE A 62 2.45 5.61 13.12
C ILE A 62 3.88 5.88 12.67
N GLY A 63 4.51 4.94 12.00
CA GLY A 63 5.86 5.12 11.50
C GLY A 63 6.27 4.04 10.53
N VAL A 64 7.31 4.34 9.79
CA VAL A 64 7.96 3.44 8.83
C VAL A 64 9.45 3.44 9.12
N MET A 65 10.05 2.27 9.14
CA MET A 65 11.50 2.11 9.23
C MET A 65 12.04 1.63 7.89
N TYR A 66 13.07 2.29 7.44
CA TYR A 66 13.81 1.97 6.24
C TYR A 66 15.20 1.52 6.63
N ALA A 67 15.60 0.32 6.23
CA ALA A 67 16.99 -0.13 6.32
C ALA A 67 17.61 0.00 4.92
N ARG A 68 18.62 0.85 4.78
CA ARG A 68 19.30 1.12 3.51
C ARG A 68 20.22 -0.04 3.16
N CYS A 69 20.04 -0.62 1.97
CA CYS A 69 20.69 -1.88 1.59
C CYS A 69 21.74 -1.70 0.49
N ASP A 70 22.02 -0.46 0.04
CA ASP A 70 23.02 -0.19 -0.98
C ASP A 70 23.81 1.12 -0.76
N GLY A 71 24.78 1.36 -1.65
CA GLY A 71 25.55 2.59 -1.70
C GLY A 71 26.38 2.88 -0.45
N GLN A 72 26.65 4.16 -0.22
CA GLN A 72 27.47 4.64 0.90
C GLN A 72 26.76 4.54 2.26
N HIS A 73 25.44 4.33 2.24
CA HIS A 73 24.59 4.28 3.42
C HIS A 73 24.16 2.87 3.81
N LEU A 74 24.83 1.85 3.27
CA LEU A 74 24.55 0.44 3.57
C LEU A 74 24.54 0.19 5.09
N GLY A 75 23.42 -0.36 5.59
CA GLY A 75 23.22 -0.69 7.01
C GLY A 75 22.68 0.46 7.86
N GLU A 76 22.48 1.64 7.28
CA GLU A 76 21.83 2.76 7.97
C GLU A 76 20.32 2.49 8.14
N LEU A 77 19.81 2.81 9.34
CA LEU A 77 18.38 2.74 9.66
C LEU A 77 17.80 4.15 9.73
N VAL A 78 16.78 4.40 8.94
CA VAL A 78 16.02 5.66 8.95
C VAL A 78 14.61 5.39 9.44
N PHE A 79 14.16 6.15 10.43
CA PHE A 79 12.81 6.05 10.95
C PHE A 79 12.01 7.31 10.62
N GLU A 80 10.94 7.12 9.85
CA GLU A 80 9.96 8.16 9.55
C GLU A 80 8.79 8.07 10.52
N GLN A 81 8.62 9.10 11.34
CA GLN A 81 7.45 9.21 12.21
C GLN A 81 6.32 9.91 11.47
N LEU A 82 5.20 9.22 11.31
CA LEU A 82 4.03 9.74 10.62
C LEU A 82 3.24 10.71 11.52
N SER A 83 2.60 11.70 10.88
CA SER A 83 1.80 12.69 11.59
C SER A 83 0.58 12.04 12.25
N LYS A 84 0.34 12.37 13.52
CA LYS A 84 -0.87 11.93 14.24
C LYS A 84 -2.14 12.68 13.80
N GLN A 85 -2.00 13.76 13.04
CA GLN A 85 -3.13 14.54 12.54
C GLN A 85 -3.82 13.87 11.35
N ASN A 86 -3.09 13.05 10.60
CA ASN A 86 -3.59 12.31 9.45
C ASN A 86 -3.65 10.83 9.78
N ILE A 87 -4.81 10.22 9.60
CA ILE A 87 -4.96 8.78 9.77
C ILE A 87 -4.45 8.09 8.51
N ILE A 88 -3.37 7.32 8.66
CA ILE A 88 -2.80 6.49 7.60
C ILE A 88 -3.17 5.05 7.91
N TYR A 89 -3.87 4.39 7.00
CA TYR A 89 -4.33 3.01 7.20
C TYR A 89 -3.14 2.04 7.30
N GLY A 90 -3.22 1.10 8.22
CA GLY A 90 -2.29 -0.03 8.24
C GLY A 90 -2.75 -1.16 7.31
N PRO A 91 -1.86 -2.10 6.99
CA PRO A 91 -2.15 -3.19 6.05
C PRO A 91 -3.42 -3.97 6.40
N ILE A 92 -3.64 -4.30 7.66
CA ILE A 92 -4.85 -5.03 8.08
C ILE A 92 -6.15 -4.25 7.82
N GLN A 93 -6.11 -2.91 7.85
CA GLN A 93 -7.27 -2.09 7.50
C GLN A 93 -7.52 -2.08 5.99
N ILE A 94 -6.45 -2.10 5.20
CA ILE A 94 -6.54 -2.25 3.74
C ILE A 94 -7.09 -3.64 3.39
N ASP A 95 -6.58 -4.70 4.02
CA ASP A 95 -7.09 -6.07 3.87
C ASP A 95 -8.61 -6.12 4.15
N ALA A 96 -9.06 -5.47 5.23
CA ALA A 96 -10.47 -5.40 5.59
C ALA A 96 -11.29 -4.67 4.52
N ARG A 97 -10.81 -3.54 3.98
CA ARG A 97 -11.48 -2.80 2.91
C ARG A 97 -11.57 -3.62 1.62
N ILE A 98 -10.50 -4.32 1.24
CA ILE A 98 -10.50 -5.23 0.08
C ILE A 98 -11.57 -6.32 0.26
N ASN A 99 -11.68 -6.90 1.47
CA ASN A 99 -12.68 -7.92 1.76
C ASN A 99 -14.12 -7.38 1.77
N GLN A 100 -14.31 -6.10 2.06
CA GLN A 100 -15.63 -5.43 2.09
C GLN A 100 -16.10 -5.00 0.70
N ASP A 101 -15.19 -4.90 -0.29
CA ASP A 101 -15.57 -4.57 -1.65
C ASP A 101 -16.39 -5.72 -2.26
N GLN A 102 -17.58 -5.39 -2.80
CA GLN A 102 -18.53 -6.38 -3.30
C GLN A 102 -17.99 -7.17 -4.51
N ASN A 103 -17.26 -6.49 -5.41
CA ASN A 103 -16.72 -7.13 -6.61
C ASN A 103 -15.58 -8.07 -6.23
N ILE A 104 -14.67 -7.59 -5.37
CA ILE A 104 -13.54 -8.39 -4.91
C ILE A 104 -14.04 -9.59 -4.08
N SER A 105 -14.92 -9.36 -3.11
CA SER A 105 -15.47 -10.41 -2.27
C SER A 105 -16.20 -11.49 -3.07
N LYS A 106 -16.96 -11.10 -4.11
CA LYS A 106 -17.61 -12.04 -5.04
C LYS A 106 -16.59 -12.89 -5.80
N ASP A 107 -15.56 -12.25 -6.36
CA ASP A 107 -14.50 -12.94 -7.10
C ASP A 107 -13.73 -13.91 -6.20
N LEU A 108 -13.32 -13.47 -4.99
CA LEU A 108 -12.62 -14.32 -4.02
C LEU A 108 -13.46 -15.55 -3.63
N SER A 109 -14.77 -15.35 -3.42
CA SER A 109 -15.69 -16.44 -3.09
C SER A 109 -15.87 -17.41 -4.25
N LEU A 110 -15.96 -16.90 -5.49
CA LEU A 110 -16.09 -17.71 -6.69
C LEU A 110 -14.84 -18.56 -6.94
N TRP A 111 -13.65 -17.97 -6.76
CA TRP A 111 -12.39 -18.66 -7.04
C TRP A 111 -11.93 -19.60 -5.93
N ASN A 112 -12.49 -19.49 -4.74
CA ASN A 112 -12.18 -20.36 -3.61
C ASN A 112 -13.16 -21.53 -3.51
N GLN A 113 -13.61 -22.06 -4.67
CA GLN A 113 -14.50 -23.21 -4.77
C GLN A 113 -13.72 -24.51 -4.98
N GLN A 114 -14.46 -25.65 -5.04
CA GLN A 114 -13.86 -26.95 -5.22
C GLN A 114 -12.93 -27.00 -6.44
N GLY A 115 -11.66 -27.32 -6.21
CA GLY A 115 -10.65 -27.48 -7.26
C GLY A 115 -9.70 -26.28 -7.41
N SER A 116 -9.96 -25.15 -6.74
CA SER A 116 -9.05 -23.99 -6.70
C SER A 116 -9.01 -23.34 -5.33
N GLN A 117 -7.89 -22.70 -5.04
CA GLN A 117 -7.66 -21.95 -3.81
C GLN A 117 -7.16 -20.53 -4.16
N VAL A 118 -7.73 -19.53 -3.51
CA VAL A 118 -7.23 -18.16 -3.57
C VAL A 118 -6.06 -17.99 -2.59
N LEU A 119 -4.94 -17.47 -3.09
CA LEU A 119 -3.80 -17.09 -2.28
C LEU A 119 -3.64 -15.56 -2.42
N ARG A 120 -3.70 -14.86 -1.30
CA ARG A 120 -3.43 -13.43 -1.27
C ARG A 120 -1.96 -13.21 -0.90
N GLY A 121 -1.29 -12.34 -1.63
CA GLY A 121 0.04 -11.90 -1.27
C GLY A 121 0.02 -10.95 -0.08
N GLN A 122 1.19 -10.71 0.50
CA GLN A 122 1.34 -9.70 1.52
C GLN A 122 1.04 -8.31 0.92
N THR A 123 0.27 -7.50 1.63
CA THR A 123 0.03 -6.11 1.25
C THR A 123 1.33 -5.32 1.37
N LEU A 124 1.86 -4.87 0.23
CA LEU A 124 3.04 -4.00 0.17
C LEU A 124 2.63 -2.58 0.49
N VAL A 125 3.43 -1.88 1.29
CA VAL A 125 3.23 -0.47 1.63
C VAL A 125 4.37 0.31 1.00
N LEU A 126 4.07 1.05 -0.07
CA LEU A 126 5.05 1.80 -0.84
C LEU A 126 4.90 3.30 -0.55
N PRO A 127 5.95 3.99 -0.08
CA PRO A 127 5.91 5.44 0.07
C PRO A 127 5.90 6.10 -1.31
N ILE A 128 4.98 7.05 -1.52
CA ILE A 128 4.88 7.86 -2.73
C ILE A 128 4.62 9.31 -2.31
N ALA A 129 5.61 10.16 -2.47
CA ALA A 129 5.58 11.54 -1.99
C ALA A 129 5.13 11.61 -0.51
N ASN A 130 4.02 12.27 -0.21
CA ASN A 130 3.50 12.41 1.16
C ASN A 130 2.37 11.40 1.46
N SER A 131 2.31 10.27 0.75
CA SER A 131 1.24 9.27 0.85
C SER A 131 1.79 7.85 0.73
N PHE A 132 0.91 6.86 0.88
CA PHE A 132 1.26 5.46 0.72
C PHE A 132 0.37 4.80 -0.32
N LEU A 133 1.00 4.07 -1.22
CA LEU A 133 0.34 3.15 -2.14
C LEU A 133 0.40 1.74 -1.54
N TYR A 134 -0.76 1.13 -1.37
CA TYR A 134 -0.88 -0.26 -0.95
C TYR A 134 -1.10 -1.12 -2.18
N VAL A 135 -0.34 -2.20 -2.28
CA VAL A 135 -0.41 -3.14 -3.40
C VAL A 135 -0.62 -4.54 -2.85
N GLU A 136 -1.73 -5.17 -3.21
CA GLU A 136 -2.01 -6.54 -2.83
C GLU A 136 -2.25 -7.41 -4.06
N PRO A 137 -1.32 -8.33 -4.37
CA PRO A 137 -1.49 -9.29 -5.44
C PRO A 137 -2.38 -10.46 -4.99
N ILE A 138 -3.28 -10.89 -5.86
CA ILE A 138 -4.20 -12.00 -5.63
C ILE A 138 -3.91 -13.10 -6.64
N TYR A 139 -3.61 -14.29 -6.13
CA TYR A 139 -3.26 -15.45 -6.91
C TYR A 139 -4.35 -16.51 -6.82
N ILE A 140 -4.46 -17.34 -7.85
CA ILE A 140 -5.24 -18.58 -7.84
C ILE A 140 -4.27 -19.74 -8.01
N GLN A 141 -4.48 -20.77 -7.22
CA GLN A 141 -3.78 -22.04 -7.30
C GLN A 141 -4.80 -23.17 -7.47
N ALA A 142 -4.61 -24.02 -8.47
CA ALA A 142 -5.40 -25.25 -8.59
C ALA A 142 -5.05 -26.22 -7.46
N ALA A 143 -6.04 -26.92 -6.91
CA ALA A 143 -5.83 -27.84 -5.78
C ALA A 143 -4.83 -28.96 -6.08
N GLN A 144 -4.69 -29.34 -7.35
CA GLN A 144 -3.78 -30.39 -7.81
C GLN A 144 -2.46 -29.86 -8.39
N ALA A 145 -2.27 -28.53 -8.49
CA ALA A 145 -1.09 -27.91 -9.06
C ALA A 145 -0.49 -26.90 -8.08
N SER A 146 0.77 -27.12 -7.71
CA SER A 146 1.47 -26.22 -6.78
C SER A 146 2.02 -24.95 -7.46
N MET A 147 1.37 -24.47 -8.53
CA MET A 147 1.78 -23.27 -9.27
C MET A 147 0.74 -22.15 -9.12
N PRO A 148 0.93 -21.21 -8.21
CA PRO A 148 0.08 -20.02 -8.12
C PRO A 148 0.22 -19.16 -9.37
N GLN A 149 -0.92 -18.67 -9.89
CA GLN A 149 -0.96 -17.72 -10.99
C GLN A 149 -1.54 -16.39 -10.48
N LEU A 150 -0.87 -15.27 -10.81
CA LEU A 150 -1.43 -13.95 -10.53
C LEU A 150 -2.74 -13.78 -11.30
N LYS A 151 -3.79 -13.47 -10.58
CA LYS A 151 -5.14 -13.31 -11.15
C LYS A 151 -5.59 -11.86 -11.17
N LYS A 152 -5.34 -11.14 -10.09
CA LYS A 152 -5.72 -9.74 -9.92
C LYS A 152 -4.72 -9.02 -9.03
N VAL A 153 -4.73 -7.70 -9.13
CA VAL A 153 -4.02 -6.80 -8.22
C VAL A 153 -5.01 -5.79 -7.66
N ALA A 154 -5.07 -5.68 -6.35
CA ALA A 154 -5.78 -4.61 -5.67
C ALA A 154 -4.78 -3.51 -5.28
N LEU A 155 -5.10 -2.28 -5.62
CA LEU A 155 -4.37 -1.08 -5.22
C LEU A 155 -5.24 -0.22 -4.33
N ALA A 156 -4.65 0.38 -3.30
CA ALA A 156 -5.34 1.37 -2.49
C ALA A 156 -4.43 2.57 -2.20
N MET A 157 -5.01 3.77 -2.19
CA MET A 157 -4.34 5.02 -1.83
C MET A 157 -5.34 5.97 -1.21
N GLY A 158 -5.14 6.32 0.06
CA GLY A 158 -6.15 7.06 0.82
C GLY A 158 -7.48 6.31 0.86
N ASN A 159 -8.57 6.96 0.46
CA ASN A 159 -9.92 6.36 0.41
C ASN A 159 -10.24 5.65 -0.91
N ARG A 160 -9.34 5.62 -1.86
CA ARG A 160 -9.57 5.06 -3.19
C ARG A 160 -8.99 3.66 -3.30
N MET A 161 -9.62 2.84 -4.11
CA MET A 161 -9.22 1.46 -4.34
C MET A 161 -9.50 1.09 -5.79
N ALA A 162 -8.54 0.42 -6.42
CA ALA A 162 -8.64 -0.10 -7.78
C ALA A 162 -8.36 -1.60 -7.79
N TYR A 163 -9.00 -2.31 -8.72
CA TYR A 163 -8.93 -3.76 -8.79
C TYR A 163 -8.94 -4.21 -10.25
N ALA A 164 -7.83 -4.76 -10.74
CA ALA A 164 -7.67 -5.15 -12.14
C ALA A 164 -6.80 -6.39 -12.32
N ASP A 165 -6.72 -6.90 -13.56
CA ASP A 165 -5.94 -8.11 -13.89
C ASP A 165 -4.43 -7.88 -13.80
N THR A 166 -3.97 -6.65 -14.01
CA THR A 166 -2.55 -6.31 -13.92
C THR A 166 -2.34 -5.06 -13.07
N TYR A 167 -1.11 -4.90 -12.57
CA TYR A 167 -0.72 -3.72 -11.80
C TYR A 167 -0.97 -2.42 -12.57
N GLU A 168 -0.62 -2.40 -13.86
CA GLU A 168 -0.75 -1.20 -14.70
C GLU A 168 -2.21 -0.82 -14.92
N GLN A 169 -3.09 -1.80 -15.12
CA GLN A 169 -4.53 -1.55 -15.24
C GLN A 169 -5.12 -1.02 -13.94
N ALA A 170 -4.74 -1.62 -12.81
CA ALA A 170 -5.16 -1.15 -11.49
C ALA A 170 -4.64 0.27 -11.22
N LEU A 171 -3.39 0.57 -11.57
CA LEU A 171 -2.82 1.91 -11.44
C LEU A 171 -3.55 2.93 -12.32
N ALA A 172 -3.86 2.57 -13.57
CA ALA A 172 -4.64 3.42 -14.47
C ALA A 172 -6.04 3.72 -13.92
N GLN A 173 -6.72 2.72 -13.34
CA GLN A 173 -8.02 2.91 -12.66
C GLN A 173 -7.87 3.85 -11.46
N LEU A 174 -6.91 3.59 -10.58
CA LEU A 174 -6.68 4.40 -9.38
C LEU A 174 -6.41 5.87 -9.74
N VAL A 175 -5.60 6.11 -10.78
CA VAL A 175 -5.30 7.47 -11.27
C VAL A 175 -6.53 8.13 -11.89
N SER A 176 -7.35 7.40 -12.66
CA SER A 176 -8.57 7.96 -13.26
C SER A 176 -9.60 8.37 -12.21
N GLU A 177 -9.74 7.60 -11.14
CA GLU A 177 -10.61 7.94 -10.01
C GLU A 177 -10.11 9.15 -9.22
N VAL A 178 -8.81 9.41 -9.27
CA VAL A 178 -8.20 10.57 -8.63
C VAL A 178 -8.39 11.84 -9.46
N GLY A 179 -8.37 11.75 -10.79
CA GLY A 179 -8.57 12.88 -11.72
C GLY A 179 -10.03 13.26 -11.98
N GLY A 180 -10.99 12.41 -11.62
CA GLY A 180 -12.43 12.66 -11.73
C GLY A 180 -13.05 12.92 -10.37
N ASN A 181 -14.00 13.89 -10.30
CA ASN A 181 -14.90 14.04 -9.15
C ASN A 181 -15.80 12.79 -9.05
N ALA A 182 -15.29 11.69 -8.51
CA ALA A 182 -16.14 10.55 -8.21
C ALA A 182 -16.95 10.85 -6.93
N PRO A 183 -18.26 10.52 -6.89
CA PRO A 183 -19.05 10.69 -5.68
C PRO A 183 -18.48 9.82 -4.56
N GLU A 184 -18.45 10.38 -3.36
CA GLU A 184 -18.10 9.67 -2.13
C GLU A 184 -18.96 8.41 -2.01
N ALA A 185 -18.38 7.26 -2.23
CA ALA A 185 -19.02 6.00 -1.88
C ALA A 185 -19.07 5.91 -0.35
N ASN A 186 -20.29 5.86 0.18
CA ASN A 186 -20.63 5.74 1.58
C ASN A 186 -19.65 4.81 2.34
N ALA A 187 -18.98 5.37 3.35
CA ALA A 187 -18.29 4.58 4.35
C ALA A 187 -19.30 3.65 5.04
N PRO A 188 -19.05 2.34 5.12
CA PRO A 188 -19.88 1.47 5.95
C PRO A 188 -19.73 1.89 7.41
N ALA A 189 -20.86 2.12 8.07
CA ALA A 189 -20.93 2.40 9.49
C ALA A 189 -20.32 1.25 10.30
N GLU A 190 -19.37 1.56 11.18
CA GLU A 190 -18.99 0.64 12.26
C GLU A 190 -20.21 0.33 13.12
N PRO A 191 -20.37 -0.90 13.63
CA PRO A 191 -21.41 -1.19 14.58
C PRO A 191 -21.17 -0.38 15.85
N ALA A 192 -22.13 0.49 16.13
CA ALA A 192 -22.15 1.33 17.31
C ALA A 192 -22.05 0.49 18.59
N ASN A 193 -21.00 0.69 19.36
CA ASN A 193 -21.03 0.43 20.78
C ASN A 193 -20.86 1.77 21.51
N THR A 194 -21.89 2.07 22.27
CA THR A 194 -22.24 3.31 22.96
C THR A 194 -21.18 3.79 23.95
N ALA A 195 -20.73 5.05 23.81
CA ALA A 195 -20.75 6.09 24.86
C ALA A 195 -20.01 7.35 24.41
N ALA A 196 -20.79 8.35 24.13
CA ALA A 196 -20.65 9.79 24.13
C ALA A 196 -19.29 10.48 24.32
N ALA A 197 -18.87 11.26 23.28
CA ALA A 197 -18.56 12.69 23.35
C ALA A 197 -18.29 13.19 21.92
N PRO A 198 -18.64 14.42 21.52
CA PRO A 198 -18.49 14.88 20.15
C PRO A 198 -17.02 15.09 19.82
N SER A 199 -16.47 14.26 18.93
CA SER A 199 -15.16 14.47 18.32
C SER A 199 -15.27 15.36 17.10
N PRO A 200 -14.30 16.26 16.88
CA PRO A 200 -14.26 17.12 15.70
C PRO A 200 -14.11 16.30 14.41
N ALA A 201 -14.70 16.78 13.35
CA ALA A 201 -14.73 16.19 12.01
C ALA A 201 -13.37 15.59 11.59
N GLN A 202 -13.36 14.28 11.35
CA GLN A 202 -12.20 13.57 10.81
C GLN A 202 -12.05 13.94 9.33
N VAL A 203 -11.09 14.78 9.03
CA VAL A 203 -10.64 15.02 7.66
C VAL A 203 -9.74 13.84 7.28
N SER A 204 -10.24 12.91 6.48
CA SER A 204 -9.41 11.87 5.85
C SER A 204 -8.36 12.55 4.96
N PRO A 205 -7.09 12.17 5.02
CA PRO A 205 -6.07 12.77 4.17
C PRO A 205 -6.36 12.40 2.71
N GLN A 206 -6.80 13.37 1.93
CA GLN A 206 -6.83 13.22 0.49
C GLN A 206 -5.39 13.16 -0.02
N PRO A 207 -5.07 12.27 -0.98
CA PRO A 207 -3.75 12.26 -1.59
C PRO A 207 -3.47 13.64 -2.18
N SER A 208 -2.27 14.16 -1.95
CA SER A 208 -1.89 15.47 -2.45
C SER A 208 -1.97 15.49 -3.99
N VAL A 209 -2.32 16.64 -4.57
CA VAL A 209 -2.34 16.81 -6.04
C VAL A 209 -1.01 16.40 -6.66
N GLN A 210 0.09 16.60 -5.95
CA GLN A 210 1.43 16.17 -6.36
C GLN A 210 1.57 14.65 -6.46
N ALA A 211 1.09 13.89 -5.46
CA ALA A 211 1.13 12.43 -5.50
C ALA A 211 0.34 11.86 -6.70
N ILE A 212 -0.76 12.50 -7.04
CA ILE A 212 -1.59 12.13 -8.19
C ILE A 212 -0.86 12.36 -9.52
N GLN A 213 -0.26 13.54 -9.66
CA GLN A 213 0.50 13.89 -10.86
C GLN A 213 1.70 12.96 -11.05
N THR A 214 2.39 12.62 -9.97
CA THR A 214 3.51 11.67 -10.01
C THR A 214 3.07 10.29 -10.48
N LEU A 215 1.93 9.78 -9.99
CA LEU A 215 1.37 8.51 -10.45
C LEU A 215 1.00 8.51 -11.94
N GLN A 216 0.45 9.62 -12.44
CA GLN A 216 0.13 9.76 -13.87
C GLN A 216 1.40 9.70 -14.73
N GLN A 217 2.44 10.43 -14.34
CA GLN A 217 3.72 10.45 -15.05
C GLN A 217 4.38 9.07 -15.06
N ILE A 218 4.41 8.37 -13.90
CA ILE A 218 4.93 6.99 -13.80
C ILE A 218 4.18 6.07 -14.77
N ARG A 219 2.86 6.15 -14.83
CA ARG A 219 2.06 5.35 -15.77
C ARG A 219 2.43 5.59 -17.22
N ASP A 220 2.60 6.86 -17.61
CA ASP A 220 2.89 7.23 -19.01
C ASP A 220 4.28 6.74 -19.42
N HIS A 221 5.28 6.84 -18.55
CA HIS A 221 6.61 6.28 -18.77
C HIS A 221 6.63 4.75 -18.81
N LEU A 222 5.86 4.06 -17.96
CA LEU A 222 5.72 2.60 -18.00
C LEU A 222 5.10 2.14 -19.34
N THR A 223 4.14 2.88 -19.87
CA THR A 223 3.52 2.57 -21.16
C THR A 223 4.55 2.68 -22.30
N ARG A 224 5.32 3.77 -22.33
CA ARG A 224 6.40 3.97 -23.30
C ARG A 224 7.51 2.93 -23.18
N TYR A 225 7.91 2.59 -21.96
CA TYR A 225 8.87 1.52 -21.71
C TYR A 225 8.43 0.20 -22.36
N ARG A 226 7.17 -0.17 -22.22
CA ARG A 226 6.61 -1.40 -22.80
C ARG A 226 6.59 -1.36 -24.32
N GLU A 227 6.18 -0.24 -24.91
CA GLU A 227 6.17 -0.07 -26.37
C GLU A 227 7.58 -0.16 -26.96
N LEU A 228 8.56 0.50 -26.34
CA LEU A 228 9.96 0.48 -26.77
C LEU A 228 10.59 -0.91 -26.56
N SER A 229 10.30 -1.58 -25.46
CA SER A 229 10.76 -2.95 -25.20
C SER A 229 10.18 -3.93 -26.22
N ALA A 230 8.89 -3.82 -26.57
CA ALA A 230 8.26 -4.63 -27.60
C ALA A 230 8.85 -4.42 -29.00
N GLN A 231 9.39 -3.21 -29.26
CA GLN A 231 10.11 -2.87 -30.52
C GLN A 231 11.60 -3.26 -30.48
N GLY A 232 12.10 -3.84 -29.37
CA GLY A 232 13.53 -4.20 -29.22
C GLY A 232 14.45 -3.00 -28.99
N LYS A 233 13.92 -1.81 -28.71
CA LYS A 233 14.68 -0.56 -28.49
C LYS A 233 15.10 -0.42 -27.03
N TRP A 234 15.92 -1.35 -26.56
CA TRP A 234 16.29 -1.45 -25.14
C TRP A 234 17.00 -0.22 -24.56
N ALA A 235 17.81 0.47 -25.39
CA ALA A 235 18.51 1.69 -24.95
C ALA A 235 17.55 2.87 -24.72
N GLU A 236 16.48 2.97 -25.51
CA GLU A 236 15.45 3.99 -25.36
C GLU A 236 14.50 3.62 -24.21
N ALA A 237 14.15 2.34 -24.07
CA ALA A 237 13.38 1.83 -22.95
C ALA A 237 14.08 2.10 -21.61
N GLY A 238 15.40 1.93 -21.54
CA GLY A 238 16.18 2.26 -20.35
C GLY A 238 16.04 3.72 -19.90
N LYS A 239 15.94 4.66 -20.84
CA LYS A 239 15.71 6.08 -20.50
C LYS A 239 14.34 6.33 -19.86
N GLU A 240 13.32 5.59 -20.26
CA GLU A 240 12.00 5.70 -19.65
C GLU A 240 12.01 5.20 -18.19
N LEU A 241 12.82 4.18 -17.88
CA LEU A 241 13.06 3.75 -16.49
C LEU A 241 13.79 4.81 -15.67
N ASP A 242 14.78 5.48 -16.27
CA ASP A 242 15.50 6.59 -15.62
C ASP A 242 14.53 7.76 -15.31
N GLU A 243 13.58 8.05 -16.20
CA GLU A 243 12.55 9.08 -15.94
C GLU A 243 11.57 8.66 -14.84
N ILE A 244 11.15 7.40 -14.80
CA ILE A 244 10.36 6.86 -13.69
C ILE A 244 11.14 7.00 -12.38
N GLN A 245 12.42 6.67 -12.40
CA GLN A 245 13.28 6.82 -11.25
C GLN A 245 13.33 8.27 -10.74
N LYS A 246 13.47 9.25 -11.63
CA LYS A 246 13.44 10.69 -11.26
C LYS A 246 12.08 11.14 -10.71
N LEU A 247 10.97 10.56 -11.18
CA LEU A 247 9.63 10.90 -10.72
C LEU A 247 9.31 10.31 -9.34
N VAL A 248 9.84 9.13 -9.05
CA VAL A 248 9.76 8.50 -7.72
C VAL A 248 10.66 9.23 -6.71
N GLN A 249 11.62 10.02 -7.21
CA GLN A 249 12.58 10.82 -6.45
C GLN A 249 12.09 12.25 -6.11
N LYS A 250 10.94 12.68 -6.60
CA LYS A 250 10.33 13.98 -6.28
C LYS A 250 9.24 13.85 -5.23
#